data_c9a10314e33356a60e7bf9fd42106821
#
_entry.id   c9a10314e33356a60e7bf9fd42106821
#
_cell.length_a   1.000
_cell.length_b   1.000
_cell.length_c   1.000
_cell.angle_alpha   90.00
_cell.angle_beta   90.00
_cell.angle_gamma   90.00
#
_symmetry.space_group_name_H-M   'P 1'
#
loop_
_entity.id
_entity.type
_entity.pdbx_description
1 polymer ?
#
loop_
_entity_poly.entity_id
_entity_poly.type
_entity_poly.pdbx_seq_one_letter_code
_entity_poly.pdbx_strand_id
1 'polypeptide(L)'
;MDLEVNLRAIDAIEVQEANRLYPFKDFCSEICKSDYDSHVVLEDDVAICVYGIAKEPVNGMYGIYFLGNKVLENDMRWQMRFIKLSNQVIAEWLETREWLFNYVHTTNIKTKRWLESIGAIIHPTVKVGDLELFTLKKEDFICAYPQRQS
;
A
#
# COMPACT_ATOMS: atom_id res chain seq x y z
N MET A 1 -7.41 6.82 16.14
CA MET A 1 -8.05 6.20 14.99
C MET A 1 -8.07 4.69 15.18
N ASP A 2 -9.24 4.08 14.97
CA ASP A 2 -9.41 2.63 15.22
C ASP A 2 -8.45 1.78 14.40
N LEU A 3 -8.12 2.22 13.21
CA LEU A 3 -7.24 1.48 12.33
C LEU A 3 -5.83 1.32 12.88
N GLU A 4 -5.29 2.33 13.56
CA GLU A 4 -3.96 2.24 14.18
C GLU A 4 -3.88 1.13 15.22
N VAL A 5 -4.97 0.92 15.96
CA VAL A 5 -5.03 -0.12 17.00
C VAL A 5 -5.30 -1.49 16.41
N ASN A 6 -5.97 -1.54 15.25
CA ASN A 6 -6.48 -2.77 14.66
C ASN A 6 -5.85 -3.11 13.31
N LEU A 7 -4.60 -2.70 13.07
CA LEU A 7 -3.90 -3.04 11.84
C LEU A 7 -3.71 -4.55 11.69
N ARG A 8 -3.67 -5.03 10.45
CA ARG A 8 -3.21 -6.38 10.16
C ARG A 8 -1.82 -6.57 10.76
N ALA A 9 -1.50 -7.80 11.18
CA ALA A 9 -0.21 -8.07 11.80
C ALA A 9 0.96 -7.61 10.92
N ILE A 10 0.92 -7.88 9.62
CA ILE A 10 1.99 -7.49 8.72
C ILE A 10 2.08 -5.98 8.53
N ASP A 11 0.94 -5.29 8.48
CA ASP A 11 0.94 -3.83 8.38
C ASP A 11 1.50 -3.20 9.66
N ALA A 12 1.19 -3.78 10.81
CA ALA A 12 1.76 -3.33 12.08
C ALA A 12 3.28 -3.49 12.10
N ILE A 13 3.79 -4.61 11.57
CA ILE A 13 5.23 -4.83 11.47
C ILE A 13 5.87 -3.78 10.56
N GLU A 14 5.26 -3.49 9.42
CA GLU A 14 5.79 -2.50 8.48
C GLU A 14 5.78 -1.09 9.09
N VAL A 15 4.72 -0.73 9.80
CA VAL A 15 4.63 0.55 10.49
C VAL A 15 5.68 0.66 11.60
N GLN A 16 5.87 -0.42 12.38
CA GLN A 16 6.89 -0.45 13.41
C GLN A 16 8.29 -0.27 12.83
N GLU A 17 8.58 -0.93 11.71
CA GLU A 17 9.89 -0.78 11.07
C GLU A 17 10.09 0.64 10.55
N ALA A 18 9.06 1.23 9.94
CA ALA A 18 9.13 2.62 9.48
C ALA A 18 9.37 3.58 10.65
N ASN A 19 8.66 3.38 11.76
CA ASN A 19 8.85 4.23 12.95
C ASN A 19 10.23 4.05 13.58
N ARG A 20 10.79 2.85 13.55
CA ARG A 20 12.15 2.58 14.04
C ARG A 20 13.19 3.33 13.22
N LEU A 21 13.01 3.38 11.92
CA LEU A 21 13.93 4.05 11.00
C LEU A 21 13.80 5.57 11.05
N TYR A 22 12.62 6.07 11.41
CA TYR A 22 12.33 7.49 11.46
C TYR A 22 11.77 7.84 12.85
N PRO A 23 12.62 7.82 13.90
CA PRO A 23 12.15 7.85 15.28
C PRO A 23 11.44 9.13 15.70
N PHE A 24 11.56 10.20 14.96
CA PHE A 24 10.92 11.47 15.29
C PHE A 24 9.57 11.66 14.59
N LYS A 25 9.13 10.65 13.85
CA LYS A 25 7.88 10.72 13.08
C LYS A 25 7.08 9.47 13.30
N ASP A 26 5.84 9.63 13.73
CA ASP A 26 4.89 8.54 13.76
C ASP A 26 4.39 8.32 12.33
N PHE A 27 4.61 7.12 11.80
CA PHE A 27 4.22 6.80 10.42
C PHE A 27 2.72 7.02 10.19
N CYS A 28 1.88 6.56 11.10
CA CYS A 28 0.43 6.74 10.95
C CYS A 28 0.03 8.22 11.01
N SER A 29 0.71 9.00 11.83
CA SER A 29 0.47 10.45 11.86
C SER A 29 0.90 11.12 10.57
N GLU A 30 2.02 10.67 9.97
CA GLU A 30 2.50 11.23 8.71
C GLU A 30 1.51 11.00 7.56
N ILE A 31 0.96 9.80 7.45
CA ILE A 31 0.02 9.50 6.36
C ILE A 31 -1.32 10.19 6.52
N CYS A 32 -1.62 10.68 7.71
CA CYS A 32 -2.85 11.45 7.97
C CYS A 32 -2.67 12.95 7.73
N LYS A 33 -1.46 13.40 7.38
CA LYS A 33 -1.19 14.80 7.11
C LYS A 33 -1.53 15.17 5.67
N SER A 34 -1.47 16.49 5.40
CA SER A 34 -1.82 17.04 4.10
C SER A 34 -0.88 16.66 2.96
N ASP A 35 0.24 16.00 3.25
CA ASP A 35 1.20 15.58 2.23
C ASP A 35 0.71 14.40 1.39
N TYR A 36 -0.34 13.72 1.85
CA TYR A 36 -0.93 12.59 1.16
C TYR A 36 -2.39 12.85 0.87
N ASP A 37 -2.84 12.34 -0.26
CA ASP A 37 -4.26 12.28 -0.60
C ASP A 37 -4.75 10.91 -0.12
N SER A 38 -5.44 10.90 1.01
CA SER A 38 -5.77 9.68 1.75
C SER A 38 -7.27 9.43 1.79
N HIS A 39 -7.64 8.14 1.75
CA HIS A 39 -9.02 7.70 1.78
C HIS A 39 -9.19 6.56 2.77
N VAL A 40 -10.30 6.57 3.48
CA VAL A 40 -10.65 5.52 4.45
C VAL A 40 -11.88 4.78 3.92
N VAL A 41 -11.82 3.46 3.94
CA VAL A 41 -12.99 2.62 3.61
C VAL A 41 -13.64 2.19 4.92
N LEU A 42 -14.91 2.52 5.07
CA LEU A 42 -15.68 2.17 6.27
C LEU A 42 -16.72 1.11 5.94
N GLU A 43 -16.94 0.22 6.91
CA GLU A 43 -18.02 -0.75 6.88
C GLU A 43 -18.67 -0.73 8.27
N ASP A 44 -19.94 -0.35 8.36
CA ASP A 44 -20.65 -0.21 9.63
C ASP A 44 -19.86 0.66 10.64
N ASP A 45 -19.33 1.78 10.15
CA ASP A 45 -18.54 2.75 10.91
C ASP A 45 -17.20 2.21 11.42
N VAL A 46 -16.77 1.05 10.94
CA VAL A 46 -15.45 0.49 11.26
C VAL A 46 -14.51 0.71 10.07
N ALA A 47 -13.33 1.25 10.35
CA ALA A 47 -12.32 1.45 9.31
C ALA A 47 -11.74 0.10 8.90
N ILE A 48 -11.99 -0.30 7.65
CA ILE A 48 -11.50 -1.56 7.10
C ILE A 48 -10.10 -1.38 6.50
N CYS A 49 -9.88 -0.30 5.82
CA CYS A 49 -8.56 0.04 5.31
C CYS A 49 -8.44 1.52 5.07
N VAL A 50 -7.21 1.97 4.97
CA VAL A 50 -6.87 3.33 4.52
C VAL A 50 -5.81 3.20 3.44
N TYR A 51 -5.91 4.04 2.44
CA TYR A 51 -4.93 4.08 1.36
C TYR A 51 -4.70 5.52 0.95
N GLY A 52 -3.56 5.76 0.33
CA GLY A 52 -3.25 7.11 -0.10
C GLY A 52 -2.05 7.18 -1.02
N ILE A 53 -1.90 8.35 -1.61
CA ILE A 53 -0.80 8.66 -2.52
C ILE A 53 -0.23 10.02 -2.16
N ALA A 54 1.09 10.12 -2.20
CA ALA A 54 1.76 11.38 -1.93
C ALA A 54 1.38 12.42 -2.98
N LYS A 55 1.19 13.66 -2.56
CA LYS A 55 0.87 14.77 -3.48
C LYS A 55 2.06 15.16 -4.33
N GLU A 56 3.27 15.00 -3.81
CA GLU A 56 4.50 15.37 -4.50
C GLU A 56 5.37 14.14 -4.76
N PRO A 57 5.95 14.04 -5.96
CA PRO A 57 6.82 12.91 -6.28
C PRO A 57 8.21 13.06 -5.69
N VAL A 58 8.90 11.93 -5.54
CA VAL A 58 10.32 11.86 -5.21
C VAL A 58 10.99 11.18 -6.38
N ASN A 59 11.89 11.89 -7.06
CA ASN A 59 12.56 11.40 -8.27
C ASN A 59 11.58 10.89 -9.33
N GLY A 60 10.45 11.59 -9.46
CA GLY A 60 9.42 11.23 -10.46
C GLY A 60 8.50 10.10 -10.04
N MET A 61 8.68 9.52 -8.86
CA MET A 61 7.86 8.43 -8.36
C MET A 61 6.98 8.92 -7.21
N TYR A 62 5.73 8.48 -7.19
CA TYR A 62 4.79 8.86 -6.15
C TYR A 62 4.69 7.75 -5.12
N GLY A 63 4.90 8.11 -3.84
CA GLY A 63 4.75 7.18 -2.73
C GLY A 63 3.29 6.82 -2.51
N ILE A 64 3.02 5.54 -2.35
CA ILE A 64 1.67 5.03 -2.10
C ILE A 64 1.66 4.19 -0.84
N TYR A 65 0.48 4.00 -0.25
CA TYR A 65 0.35 3.08 0.87
C TYR A 65 -1.06 2.48 0.92
N PHE A 66 -1.13 1.29 1.50
CA PHE A 66 -2.37 0.60 1.84
C PHE A 66 -2.19 -0.03 3.21
N LEU A 67 -3.08 0.28 4.13
CA LEU A 67 -3.08 -0.31 5.47
C LEU A 67 -4.44 -0.92 5.73
N GLY A 68 -4.46 -2.16 6.17
CA GLY A 68 -5.70 -2.90 6.40
C GLY A 68 -5.97 -3.19 7.87
N ASN A 69 -7.25 -3.27 8.20
CA ASN A 69 -7.70 -3.74 9.49
C ASN A 69 -7.41 -5.24 9.61
N LYS A 70 -7.16 -5.73 10.81
CA LYS A 70 -6.88 -7.14 11.04
C LYS A 70 -8.01 -8.09 10.62
N VAL A 71 -9.23 -7.60 10.42
CA VAL A 71 -10.32 -8.41 9.87
C VAL A 71 -9.95 -8.99 8.52
N LEU A 72 -9.04 -8.34 7.77
CA LEU A 72 -8.58 -8.83 6.48
C LEU A 72 -7.73 -10.09 6.58
N GLU A 73 -7.22 -10.42 7.76
CA GLU A 73 -6.36 -11.59 7.92
C GLU A 73 -7.13 -12.91 7.82
N ASN A 74 -8.39 -12.93 8.26
CA ASN A 74 -9.13 -14.16 8.43
C ASN A 74 -10.41 -14.26 7.60
N ASP A 75 -10.75 -13.22 6.84
CA ASP A 75 -11.97 -13.21 6.04
C ASP A 75 -11.61 -13.12 4.56
N MET A 76 -11.78 -14.23 3.85
CA MET A 76 -11.45 -14.33 2.43
C MET A 76 -12.22 -13.31 1.59
N ARG A 77 -13.47 -13.02 1.92
CA ARG A 77 -14.27 -12.05 1.16
C ARG A 77 -13.68 -10.65 1.26
N TRP A 78 -13.23 -10.27 2.46
CA TRP A 78 -12.60 -8.98 2.68
C TRP A 78 -11.25 -8.91 1.99
N GLN A 79 -10.47 -10.00 2.01
CA GLN A 79 -9.19 -10.06 1.30
C GLN A 79 -9.39 -9.85 -0.20
N MET A 80 -10.38 -10.51 -0.78
CA MET A 80 -10.68 -10.36 -2.20
C MET A 80 -11.13 -8.95 -2.54
N ARG A 81 -12.00 -8.37 -1.72
CA ARG A 81 -12.44 -6.99 -1.89
C ARG A 81 -11.29 -6.00 -1.79
N PHE A 82 -10.38 -6.23 -0.86
CA PHE A 82 -9.22 -5.37 -0.65
C PHE A 82 -8.30 -5.40 -1.86
N ILE A 83 -8.02 -6.59 -2.40
CA ILE A 83 -7.20 -6.73 -3.60
C ILE A 83 -7.87 -6.04 -4.79
N LYS A 84 -9.16 -6.26 -4.96
CA LYS A 84 -9.91 -5.63 -6.06
C LYS A 84 -9.89 -4.11 -5.96
N LEU A 85 -10.14 -3.59 -4.76
CA LEU A 85 -10.08 -2.15 -4.51
C LEU A 85 -8.68 -1.61 -4.81
N SER A 86 -7.65 -2.30 -4.31
CA SER A 86 -6.26 -1.87 -4.50
C SER A 86 -5.90 -1.81 -5.98
N ASN A 87 -6.32 -2.80 -6.77
CA ASN A 87 -6.06 -2.81 -8.21
C ASN A 87 -6.78 -1.66 -8.91
N GLN A 88 -8.01 -1.36 -8.51
CA GLN A 88 -8.76 -0.25 -9.09
C GLN A 88 -8.12 1.10 -8.76
N VAL A 89 -7.70 1.28 -7.53
CA VAL A 89 -7.07 2.52 -7.07
C VAL A 89 -5.73 2.73 -7.78
N ILE A 90 -4.93 1.68 -7.90
CA ILE A 90 -3.65 1.76 -8.61
C ILE A 90 -3.88 2.13 -10.08
N ALA A 91 -4.87 1.53 -10.72
CA ALA A 91 -5.20 1.87 -12.10
C ALA A 91 -5.55 3.35 -12.25
N GLU A 92 -6.33 3.89 -11.33
CA GLU A 92 -6.68 5.32 -11.33
C GLU A 92 -5.46 6.20 -11.14
N TRP A 93 -4.59 5.88 -10.18
CA TRP A 93 -3.39 6.65 -9.93
C TRP A 93 -2.46 6.67 -11.14
N LEU A 94 -2.36 5.55 -11.85
CA LEU A 94 -1.48 5.45 -13.01
C LEU A 94 -2.05 6.12 -14.26
N GLU A 95 -3.31 6.55 -14.26
CA GLU A 95 -3.85 7.32 -15.39
C GLU A 95 -3.10 8.64 -15.59
N THR A 96 -2.63 9.24 -14.51
CA THR A 96 -1.97 10.55 -14.56
C THR A 96 -0.54 10.53 -14.03
N ARG A 97 -0.04 9.38 -13.63
CA ARG A 97 1.30 9.23 -13.06
C ARG A 97 2.03 8.07 -13.72
N GLU A 98 3.32 8.22 -13.90
CA GLU A 98 4.14 7.21 -14.60
C GLU A 98 4.68 6.15 -13.65
N TRP A 99 5.01 6.53 -12.39
CA TRP A 99 5.68 5.66 -11.44
C TRP A 99 5.07 5.76 -10.07
N LEU A 100 4.88 4.61 -9.43
CA LEU A 100 4.49 4.49 -8.02
C LEU A 100 5.57 3.69 -7.29
N PHE A 101 5.72 3.95 -5.99
CA PHE A 101 6.67 3.20 -5.18
C PHE A 101 6.23 3.14 -3.72
N ASN A 102 6.78 2.21 -3.00
CA ASN A 102 6.85 2.18 -1.55
C ASN A 102 7.82 1.06 -1.16
N TYR A 103 7.87 0.78 0.12
CA TYR A 103 8.68 -0.27 0.66
C TYR A 103 7.78 -1.35 1.23
N VAL A 104 8.23 -2.60 1.16
CA VAL A 104 7.52 -3.75 1.69
C VAL A 104 8.49 -4.52 2.59
N HIS A 105 7.98 -4.99 3.74
CA HIS A 105 8.81 -5.75 4.68
C HIS A 105 9.25 -7.06 4.04
N THR A 106 10.50 -7.47 4.30
CA THR A 106 11.09 -8.66 3.70
C THR A 106 10.27 -9.92 3.93
N THR A 107 9.54 -10.00 5.05
CA THR A 107 8.72 -11.16 5.40
C THR A 107 7.30 -11.11 4.84
N ASN A 108 6.93 -10.03 4.18
CA ASN A 108 5.56 -9.87 3.66
C ASN A 108 5.42 -10.56 2.30
N ILE A 109 5.45 -11.88 2.31
CA ILE A 109 5.46 -12.69 1.08
C ILE A 109 4.17 -12.52 0.28
N LYS A 110 3.02 -12.46 0.94
CA LYS A 110 1.74 -12.29 0.25
C LYS A 110 1.69 -11.01 -0.56
N THR A 111 2.08 -9.90 0.04
CA THR A 111 2.10 -8.61 -0.64
C THR A 111 3.10 -8.60 -1.78
N LYS A 112 4.29 -9.19 -1.58
CA LYS A 112 5.29 -9.29 -2.64
C LYS A 112 4.75 -10.05 -3.84
N ARG A 113 4.06 -11.18 -3.61
CA ARG A 113 3.47 -11.97 -4.69
C ARG A 113 2.40 -11.20 -5.44
N TRP A 114 1.55 -10.48 -4.71
CA TRP A 114 0.53 -9.65 -5.33
C TRP A 114 1.17 -8.55 -6.17
N LEU A 115 2.15 -7.83 -5.60
CA LEU A 115 2.85 -6.76 -6.32
C LEU A 115 3.47 -7.28 -7.62
N GLU A 116 4.15 -8.41 -7.55
CA GLU A 116 4.75 -9.00 -8.75
C GLU A 116 3.70 -9.41 -9.77
N SER A 117 2.54 -9.91 -9.30
CA SER A 117 1.46 -10.31 -10.19
C SER A 117 0.84 -9.15 -10.97
N ILE A 118 0.95 -7.93 -10.46
CA ILE A 118 0.44 -6.74 -11.14
C ILE A 118 1.52 -5.97 -11.89
N GLY A 119 2.73 -6.52 -11.97
CA GLY A 119 3.81 -5.94 -12.75
C GLY A 119 4.82 -5.11 -11.98
N ALA A 120 4.71 -5.05 -10.66
CA ALA A 120 5.69 -4.33 -9.85
C ALA A 120 7.02 -5.08 -9.81
N ILE A 121 8.09 -4.35 -9.62
CA ILE A 121 9.44 -4.89 -9.45
C ILE A 121 9.87 -4.68 -8.01
N ILE A 122 10.27 -5.76 -7.35
CA ILE A 122 10.86 -5.72 -6.03
C ILE A 122 12.37 -5.60 -6.19
N HIS A 123 12.97 -4.66 -5.46
CA HIS A 123 14.41 -4.41 -5.51
C HIS A 123 15.05 -4.89 -4.21
N PRO A 124 15.47 -6.15 -4.11
CA PRO A 124 15.89 -6.72 -2.82
C PRO A 124 17.18 -6.13 -2.27
N THR A 125 17.97 -5.44 -3.10
CA THR A 125 19.19 -4.79 -2.64
C THR A 125 19.01 -3.32 -2.29
N VAL A 126 17.83 -2.75 -2.55
CA VAL A 126 17.52 -1.37 -2.21
C VAL A 126 16.63 -1.40 -0.98
N LYS A 127 17.27 -1.44 0.18
CA LYS A 127 16.57 -1.62 1.45
C LYS A 127 16.84 -0.47 2.40
N VAL A 128 15.83 -0.19 3.25
CA VAL A 128 15.97 0.66 4.41
C VAL A 128 15.57 -0.22 5.60
N GLY A 129 16.57 -0.67 6.39
CA GLY A 129 16.33 -1.70 7.40
C GLY A 129 15.83 -2.99 6.75
N ASP A 130 14.71 -3.50 7.22
CA ASP A 130 14.07 -4.69 6.67
C ASP A 130 12.97 -4.36 5.65
N LEU A 131 12.96 -3.16 5.13
CA LEU A 131 12.01 -2.71 4.11
C LEU A 131 12.69 -2.69 2.74
N GLU A 132 12.15 -3.46 1.80
CA GLU A 132 12.65 -3.51 0.42
C GLU A 132 11.83 -2.57 -0.45
N LEU A 133 12.51 -1.84 -1.33
CA LEU A 133 11.82 -0.97 -2.28
C LEU A 133 11.06 -1.79 -3.33
N PHE A 134 9.84 -1.38 -3.64
CA PHE A 134 9.18 -1.83 -4.87
C PHE A 134 8.80 -0.61 -5.71
N THR A 135 8.80 -0.80 -7.02
CA THR A 135 8.38 0.21 -7.99
C THR A 135 7.38 -0.39 -8.94
N LEU A 136 6.44 0.44 -9.39
CA LEU A 136 5.45 0.03 -10.38
C LEU A 136 5.34 1.11 -11.44
N LYS A 137 5.66 0.76 -12.66
CA LYS A 137 5.57 1.66 -13.80
C LYS A 137 4.25 1.47 -14.51
N LYS A 138 3.68 2.57 -14.98
CA LYS A 138 2.38 2.56 -15.67
C LYS A 138 2.30 1.51 -16.78
N GLU A 139 3.32 1.44 -17.64
CA GLU A 139 3.31 0.52 -18.78
C GLU A 139 3.42 -0.95 -18.37
N ASP A 140 3.91 -1.22 -17.16
CA ASP A 140 4.10 -2.58 -16.66
C ASP A 140 2.93 -3.07 -15.82
N PHE A 141 1.99 -2.19 -15.48
CA PHE A 141 0.86 -2.56 -14.64
C PHE A 141 -0.06 -3.52 -15.35
N ILE A 142 -0.33 -4.64 -14.70
CA ILE A 142 -1.24 -5.68 -15.19
C ILE A 142 -2.39 -5.79 -14.22
N CYS A 143 -3.59 -5.38 -14.66
CA CYS A 143 -4.76 -5.49 -13.83
C CYS A 143 -5.16 -6.96 -13.68
N ALA A 144 -5.38 -7.40 -12.43
CA ALA A 144 -5.73 -8.79 -12.15
C ALA A 144 -7.15 -9.16 -12.58
N TYR A 145 -7.97 -8.19 -12.93
CA TYR A 145 -9.38 -8.42 -13.26
C TYR A 145 -9.64 -8.13 -14.73
N PRO A 146 -9.82 -9.18 -15.54
CA PRO A 146 -9.91 -9.05 -17.00
C PRO A 146 -11.03 -8.16 -17.52
N GLN A 147 -12.08 -7.96 -16.75
CA GLN A 147 -13.17 -7.10 -17.20
C GLN A 147 -12.73 -5.67 -17.51
N ARG A 148 -11.51 -5.34 -17.20
CA ARG A 148 -10.95 -4.04 -17.53
C ARG A 148 -10.80 -3.82 -19.01
N GLN A 149 -10.84 -4.91 -19.80
CA GLN A 149 -10.67 -4.73 -21.22
C GLN A 149 -11.83 -4.11 -21.92
N SER A 150 -12.94 -4.05 -21.33
CA SER A 150 -14.08 -3.49 -22.00
C SER A 150 -13.84 -2.07 -22.49
#